data_93339307fa927951618bc5715a23b4ec
#
_entry.id   93339307fa927951618bc5715a23b4ec
#
_cell.length_a   1.000
_cell.length_b   1.000
_cell.length_c   1.000
_cell.angle_alpha   90.00
_cell.angle_beta   90.00
_cell.angle_gamma   90.00
#
_symmetry.space_group_name_H-M   'P 1'
#
loop_
_entity.id
_entity.type
_entity.pdbx_description
1 polymer ?
#
loop_
_entity_poly.entity_id
_entity_poly.type
_entity_poly.pdbx_seq_one_letter_code
_entity_poly.pdbx_strand_id
1 'polypeptide(L)'
;MMRDIGSSISDAIFENIGRAAGRVQENKPLASDLLESDDSYLVVFDAPGTTASDIQVRYVDDRVEVRIDRFRDFYEGFEMRYPGRGLALDGSVTLPSDAAVDPETAQATLKSNGTLHVRIPKADTDHDEGEATDVGVETDDSETDEETEAAAEGETADVEDVTESGDEGEDDNA
;
A
#
# COMPACT_ATOMS: atom_id res chain seq x y z
N MET A 1 -44.68 -24.62 16.05
CA MET A 1 -43.30 -24.52 15.60
C MET A 1 -43.26 -23.63 14.36
N MET A 2 -43.20 -22.33 14.53
CA MET A 2 -42.93 -21.39 13.45
C MET A 2 -41.41 -21.19 13.44
N ARG A 3 -40.73 -21.86 12.55
CA ARG A 3 -39.29 -21.68 12.31
C ARG A 3 -39.10 -20.49 11.39
N ASP A 4 -38.34 -19.55 11.86
CA ASP A 4 -37.69 -18.42 11.28
C ASP A 4 -37.34 -18.55 9.78
N ILE A 5 -38.31 -18.32 8.91
CA ILE A 5 -38.06 -18.22 7.46
C ILE A 5 -37.42 -16.85 7.14
N GLY A 6 -37.52 -15.88 8.03
CA GLY A 6 -37.01 -14.53 7.87
C GLY A 6 -35.48 -14.41 7.94
N SER A 7 -34.81 -15.21 8.78
CA SER A 7 -33.36 -15.16 8.95
C SER A 7 -32.62 -15.74 7.75
N SER A 8 -33.12 -16.84 7.18
CA SER A 8 -32.49 -17.49 6.03
C SER A 8 -32.48 -16.64 4.75
N ILE A 9 -33.52 -15.82 4.55
CA ILE A 9 -33.60 -14.92 3.38
C ILE A 9 -32.62 -13.76 3.54
N SER A 10 -32.53 -13.19 4.74
CA SER A 10 -31.57 -12.11 5.03
C SER A 10 -30.13 -12.57 4.84
N ASP A 11 -29.80 -13.76 5.33
CA ASP A 11 -28.46 -14.33 5.22
C ASP A 11 -28.05 -14.57 3.75
N ALA A 12 -28.95 -15.11 2.94
CA ALA A 12 -28.71 -15.31 1.52
C ALA A 12 -28.53 -13.99 0.74
N ILE A 13 -29.24 -12.93 1.13
CA ILE A 13 -29.10 -11.60 0.53
C ILE A 13 -27.74 -11.01 0.90
N PHE A 14 -27.31 -11.04 2.14
CA PHE A 14 -26.03 -10.51 2.58
C PHE A 14 -24.85 -11.26 1.92
N GLU A 15 -24.95 -12.57 1.81
CA GLU A 15 -23.92 -13.38 1.14
C GLU A 15 -23.79 -13.05 -0.35
N ASN A 16 -24.92 -12.87 -1.05
CA ASN A 16 -24.92 -12.50 -2.46
C ASN A 16 -24.39 -11.08 -2.71
N ILE A 17 -24.73 -10.12 -1.85
CA ILE A 17 -24.19 -8.75 -1.90
C ILE A 17 -22.69 -8.78 -1.64
N GLY A 18 -22.22 -9.57 -0.68
CA GLY A 18 -20.80 -9.73 -0.39
C GLY A 18 -20.02 -10.32 -1.55
N ARG A 19 -20.54 -11.34 -2.22
CA ARG A 19 -19.92 -11.92 -3.42
C ARG A 19 -19.86 -10.92 -4.57
N ALA A 20 -20.89 -10.11 -4.75
CA ALA A 20 -20.89 -9.05 -5.76
C ALA A 20 -19.84 -7.98 -5.46
N ALA A 21 -19.70 -7.56 -4.20
CA ALA A 21 -18.67 -6.62 -3.77
C ALA A 21 -17.25 -7.17 -3.99
N GLY A 22 -17.03 -8.45 -3.68
CA GLY A 22 -15.76 -9.13 -3.94
C GLY A 22 -15.39 -9.13 -5.43
N ARG A 23 -16.34 -9.44 -6.31
CA ARG A 23 -16.14 -9.42 -7.78
C ARG A 23 -15.84 -8.02 -8.32
N VAL A 24 -16.45 -6.98 -7.76
CA VAL A 24 -16.15 -5.59 -8.16
C VAL A 24 -14.70 -5.25 -7.81
N GLN A 25 -14.19 -5.71 -6.67
CA GLN A 25 -12.80 -5.51 -6.29
C GLN A 25 -11.84 -6.29 -7.21
N GLU A 26 -12.18 -7.53 -7.57
CA GLU A 26 -11.40 -8.37 -8.49
C GLU A 26 -11.34 -7.83 -9.92
N ASN A 27 -12.34 -7.07 -10.35
CA ASN A 27 -12.36 -6.44 -11.68
C ASN A 27 -11.73 -5.04 -11.73
N LYS A 28 -11.29 -4.51 -10.58
CA LYS A 28 -10.61 -3.22 -10.50
C LYS A 28 -9.11 -3.45 -10.41
N PRO A 29 -8.31 -2.89 -11.35
CA PRO A 29 -6.86 -2.97 -11.26
C PRO A 29 -6.34 -2.44 -9.92
N LEU A 30 -5.24 -3.01 -9.43
CA LEU A 30 -4.53 -2.51 -8.26
C LEU A 30 -4.15 -1.04 -8.48
N ALA A 31 -4.33 -0.23 -7.45
CA ALA A 31 -3.80 1.13 -7.45
C ALA A 31 -2.28 1.05 -7.49
N SER A 32 -1.67 1.93 -8.28
CA SER A 32 -0.22 1.90 -8.51
C SER A 32 0.33 3.28 -8.81
N ASP A 33 1.58 3.49 -8.40
CA ASP A 33 2.41 4.64 -8.75
C ASP A 33 3.64 4.18 -9.53
N LEU A 34 4.08 4.99 -10.49
CA LEU A 34 5.37 4.82 -11.19
C LEU A 34 6.27 5.99 -10.85
N LEU A 35 7.43 5.69 -10.30
CA LEU A 35 8.47 6.66 -9.95
C LEU A 35 9.73 6.35 -10.75
N GLU A 36 10.51 7.38 -11.02
CA GLU A 36 11.76 7.27 -11.75
C GLU A 36 12.89 7.96 -10.99
N SER A 37 14.04 7.30 -10.94
CA SER A 37 15.31 7.89 -10.47
C SER A 37 16.35 7.89 -11.60
N ASP A 38 17.56 8.32 -11.30
CA ASP A 38 18.65 8.33 -12.28
C ASP A 38 19.04 6.90 -12.73
N ASP A 39 18.87 5.91 -11.83
CA ASP A 39 19.35 4.53 -11.99
C ASP A 39 18.26 3.46 -12.08
N SER A 40 17.01 3.79 -11.81
CA SER A 40 15.94 2.79 -11.75
C SER A 40 14.54 3.38 -11.90
N TYR A 41 13.60 2.51 -12.28
CA TYR A 41 12.16 2.72 -12.09
C TYR A 41 11.69 2.01 -10.82
N LEU A 42 10.74 2.61 -10.12
CA LEU A 42 10.06 2.00 -8.99
C LEU A 42 8.56 2.02 -9.24
N VAL A 43 7.96 0.84 -9.28
CA VAL A 43 6.51 0.69 -9.32
C VAL A 43 6.01 0.30 -7.94
N VAL A 44 5.06 1.04 -7.41
CA VAL A 44 4.43 0.77 -6.12
C VAL A 44 2.99 0.35 -6.36
N PHE A 45 2.60 -0.83 -5.87
CA PHE A 45 1.23 -1.32 -5.94
C PHE A 45 0.62 -1.43 -4.54
N ASP A 46 -0.66 -1.13 -4.41
CA ASP A 46 -1.43 -1.46 -3.21
C ASP A 46 -1.71 -2.95 -3.16
N ALA A 47 -1.09 -3.66 -2.21
CA ALA A 47 -1.22 -5.11 -2.03
C ALA A 47 -1.71 -5.48 -0.62
N PRO A 48 -2.88 -4.99 -0.17
CA PRO A 48 -3.32 -5.13 1.21
C PRO A 48 -3.72 -6.57 1.56
N GLY A 49 -3.27 -7.04 2.71
CA GLY A 49 -3.65 -8.33 3.26
C GLY A 49 -3.20 -9.52 2.41
N THR A 50 -1.97 -9.43 1.89
CA THR A 50 -1.27 -10.47 1.14
C THR A 50 0.00 -10.88 1.86
N THR A 51 0.52 -12.04 1.49
CA THR A 51 1.87 -12.49 1.82
C THR A 51 2.70 -12.57 0.53
N ALA A 52 4.02 -12.62 0.63
CA ALA A 52 4.87 -12.72 -0.56
C ALA A 52 4.55 -13.94 -1.43
N SER A 53 4.13 -15.05 -0.81
CA SER A 53 3.74 -16.28 -1.51
C SER A 53 2.45 -16.16 -2.32
N ASP A 54 1.61 -15.16 -2.06
CA ASP A 54 0.36 -14.91 -2.78
C ASP A 54 0.58 -14.07 -4.04
N ILE A 55 1.79 -13.50 -4.22
CA ILE A 55 2.10 -12.49 -5.23
C ILE A 55 2.97 -13.09 -6.32
N GLN A 56 2.59 -12.84 -7.56
CA GLN A 56 3.39 -13.09 -8.76
C GLN A 56 3.68 -11.77 -9.45
N VAL A 57 4.95 -11.49 -9.74
CA VAL A 57 5.41 -10.31 -10.45
C VAL A 57 6.10 -10.75 -11.73
N ARG A 58 5.75 -10.13 -12.85
CA ARG A 58 6.34 -10.39 -14.15
C ARG A 58 6.65 -9.10 -14.87
N TYR A 59 7.74 -9.09 -15.60
CA TYR A 59 8.05 -8.05 -16.57
C TYR A 59 7.92 -8.63 -17.98
N VAL A 60 7.12 -7.98 -18.82
CA VAL A 60 6.86 -8.40 -20.20
C VAL A 60 6.42 -7.20 -21.04
N ASP A 61 6.98 -7.04 -22.26
CA ASP A 61 6.60 -5.99 -23.20
C ASP A 61 6.57 -4.59 -22.54
N ASP A 62 7.66 -4.18 -21.89
CA ASP A 62 7.80 -2.91 -21.16
C ASP A 62 6.75 -2.69 -20.05
N ARG A 63 6.19 -3.76 -19.53
CA ARG A 63 5.15 -3.71 -18.51
C ARG A 63 5.49 -4.55 -17.31
N VAL A 64 5.28 -3.97 -16.14
CA VAL A 64 5.25 -4.70 -14.88
C VAL A 64 3.82 -5.20 -14.66
N GLU A 65 3.66 -6.50 -14.56
CA GLU A 65 2.38 -7.14 -14.27
C GLU A 65 2.44 -7.78 -12.89
N VAL A 66 1.39 -7.58 -12.11
CA VAL A 66 1.24 -8.16 -10.76
C VAL A 66 -0.06 -8.92 -10.70
N ARG A 67 0.01 -10.15 -10.21
CA ARG A 67 -1.13 -10.97 -9.87
C ARG A 67 -1.04 -11.38 -8.41
N ILE A 68 -2.15 -11.27 -7.70
CA ILE A 68 -2.28 -11.62 -6.30
C ILE A 68 -3.43 -12.60 -6.14
N ASP A 69 -3.14 -13.80 -5.62
CA ASP A 69 -4.12 -14.83 -5.30
C ASP A 69 -4.17 -15.00 -3.77
N ARG A 70 -5.07 -14.27 -3.11
CA ARG A 70 -5.23 -14.27 -1.65
C ARG A 70 -6.12 -15.40 -1.19
N PHE A 71 -5.89 -15.88 0.03
CA PHE A 71 -6.75 -16.84 0.70
C PHE A 71 -7.52 -16.19 1.85
N ARG A 72 -8.60 -16.83 2.26
CA ARG A 72 -9.32 -16.52 3.49
C ARG A 72 -8.88 -17.50 4.56
N ASP A 73 -8.43 -16.97 5.69
CA ASP A 73 -8.15 -17.79 6.85
C ASP A 73 -9.45 -18.42 7.37
N PHE A 74 -9.31 -19.61 7.90
CA PHE A 74 -10.38 -20.27 8.62
C PHE A 74 -10.31 -19.85 10.09
N TYR A 75 -11.43 -19.35 10.60
CA TYR A 75 -11.56 -18.98 12.00
C TYR A 75 -12.50 -19.94 12.71
N GLU A 76 -11.98 -20.74 13.64
CA GLU A 76 -12.77 -21.70 14.39
C GLU A 76 -13.88 -21.01 15.19
N GLY A 77 -15.11 -21.52 15.11
CA GLY A 77 -16.28 -20.94 15.77
C GLY A 77 -16.91 -19.76 15.07
N PHE A 78 -16.39 -19.34 13.92
CA PHE A 78 -17.01 -18.27 13.11
C PHE A 78 -17.59 -18.80 11.80
N GLU A 79 -18.76 -18.29 11.44
CA GLU A 79 -19.38 -18.53 10.13
C GLU A 79 -19.25 -17.29 9.23
N MET A 80 -18.92 -17.51 7.96
CA MET A 80 -18.87 -16.45 6.98
C MET A 80 -20.25 -15.93 6.64
N ARG A 81 -20.55 -14.70 7.04
CA ARG A 81 -21.87 -14.03 6.78
C ARG A 81 -21.80 -13.09 5.59
N TYR A 82 -20.63 -12.48 5.33
CA TYR A 82 -20.44 -11.50 4.27
C TYR A 82 -19.03 -11.62 3.65
N PRO A 83 -18.88 -12.25 2.47
CA PRO A 83 -17.59 -12.43 1.79
C PRO A 83 -17.25 -11.22 0.88
N GLY A 84 -17.01 -10.05 1.46
CA GLY A 84 -16.82 -8.79 0.71
C GLY A 84 -15.42 -8.54 0.17
N ARG A 85 -14.39 -9.36 0.55
CA ARG A 85 -13.02 -9.20 0.01
C ARG A 85 -12.86 -9.97 -1.29
N GLY A 86 -12.33 -9.32 -2.34
CA GLY A 86 -11.85 -10.00 -3.54
C GLY A 86 -10.63 -10.86 -3.21
N LEU A 87 -10.46 -11.98 -3.87
CA LEU A 87 -9.35 -12.92 -3.63
C LEU A 87 -8.30 -12.88 -4.73
N ALA A 88 -8.72 -12.75 -5.97
CA ALA A 88 -7.85 -12.57 -7.11
C ALA A 88 -7.78 -11.07 -7.45
N LEU A 89 -6.60 -10.49 -7.40
CA LEU A 89 -6.36 -9.10 -7.77
C LEU A 89 -5.24 -9.06 -8.80
N ASP A 90 -5.34 -8.14 -9.73
CA ASP A 90 -4.30 -7.90 -10.73
C ASP A 90 -4.06 -6.41 -10.94
N GLY A 91 -2.88 -6.10 -11.43
CA GLY A 91 -2.47 -4.75 -11.79
C GLY A 91 -1.34 -4.77 -12.79
N SER A 92 -1.21 -3.69 -13.54
CA SER A 92 -0.09 -3.54 -14.45
C SER A 92 0.27 -2.08 -14.65
N VAL A 93 1.56 -1.82 -14.85
CA VAL A 93 2.12 -0.50 -15.16
C VAL A 93 3.05 -0.64 -16.35
N THR A 94 2.82 0.15 -17.39
CA THR A 94 3.72 0.22 -18.54
C THR A 94 4.79 1.29 -18.26
N LEU A 95 6.05 0.93 -18.47
CA LEU A 95 7.17 1.88 -18.39
C LEU A 95 7.17 2.82 -19.60
N PRO A 96 7.89 3.96 -19.54
CA PRO A 96 8.09 4.80 -20.70
C PRO A 96 8.69 4.03 -21.89
N SER A 97 8.27 4.34 -23.11
CA SER A 97 8.69 3.61 -24.32
C SER A 97 10.17 3.73 -24.67
N ASP A 98 10.90 4.61 -24.01
CA ASP A 98 12.33 4.84 -24.12
C ASP A 98 13.10 4.30 -22.91
N ALA A 99 12.42 3.55 -22.03
CA ALA A 99 13.04 2.96 -20.85
C ALA A 99 13.89 1.76 -21.23
N ALA A 100 15.22 1.95 -21.29
CA ALA A 100 16.15 0.84 -21.30
C ALA A 100 16.30 0.32 -19.87
N VAL A 101 15.87 -0.92 -19.60
CA VAL A 101 15.90 -1.52 -18.26
C VAL A 101 16.50 -2.92 -18.28
N ASP A 102 16.96 -3.38 -17.11
CA ASP A 102 17.42 -4.74 -16.87
C ASP A 102 16.41 -5.49 -15.97
N PRO A 103 15.45 -6.19 -16.54
CA PRO A 103 14.45 -6.91 -15.76
C PRO A 103 15.01 -8.12 -15.02
N GLU A 104 16.16 -8.67 -15.39
CA GLU A 104 16.77 -9.81 -14.72
C GLU A 104 17.29 -9.45 -13.33
N THR A 105 17.64 -8.19 -13.12
CA THR A 105 18.06 -7.65 -11.82
C THR A 105 16.95 -6.94 -11.05
N ALA A 106 15.71 -7.01 -11.56
CA ALA A 106 14.56 -6.45 -10.88
C ALA A 106 14.32 -7.10 -9.52
N GLN A 107 13.84 -6.31 -8.58
CA GLN A 107 13.54 -6.73 -7.21
C GLN A 107 12.12 -6.34 -6.83
N ALA A 108 11.39 -7.26 -6.22
CA ALA A 108 10.06 -6.99 -5.70
C ALA A 108 10.03 -7.23 -4.19
N THR A 109 9.59 -6.25 -3.43
CA THR A 109 9.56 -6.27 -1.97
C THR A 109 8.17 -5.91 -1.46
N LEU A 110 7.56 -6.82 -0.70
CA LEU A 110 6.32 -6.55 0.03
C LEU A 110 6.65 -5.89 1.36
N LYS A 111 6.20 -4.64 1.52
CA LYS A 111 6.39 -3.87 2.74
C LYS A 111 5.36 -4.21 3.81
N SER A 112 5.70 -4.02 5.08
CA SER A 112 4.82 -4.29 6.23
C SER A 112 3.51 -3.46 6.20
N ASN A 113 3.53 -2.30 5.55
CA ASN A 113 2.33 -1.47 5.33
C ASN A 113 1.37 -1.99 4.27
N GLY A 114 1.69 -3.12 3.59
CA GLY A 114 0.86 -3.71 2.56
C GLY A 114 1.05 -3.10 1.16
N THR A 115 2.16 -2.42 0.91
CA THR A 115 2.55 -2.00 -0.46
C THR A 115 3.59 -2.94 -1.04
N LEU A 116 3.47 -3.23 -2.33
CA LEU A 116 4.46 -3.99 -3.09
C LEU A 116 5.31 -3.02 -3.91
N HIS A 117 6.60 -3.01 -3.65
CA HIS A 117 7.59 -2.19 -4.36
C HIS A 117 8.31 -3.07 -5.39
N VAL A 118 8.21 -2.71 -6.66
CA VAL A 118 8.95 -3.37 -7.75
C VAL A 118 9.96 -2.39 -8.31
N ARG A 119 11.24 -2.63 -8.03
CA ARG A 119 12.35 -1.80 -8.52
C ARG A 119 12.99 -2.48 -9.72
N ILE A 120 13.15 -1.74 -10.81
CA ILE A 120 13.73 -2.21 -12.06
C ILE A 120 14.89 -1.29 -12.40
N PRO A 121 16.15 -1.77 -12.35
CA PRO A 121 17.30 -0.98 -12.73
C PRO A 121 17.26 -0.57 -14.21
N LYS A 122 17.78 0.61 -14.52
CA LYS A 122 18.02 1.05 -15.89
C LYS A 122 19.22 0.29 -16.44
N ALA A 123 19.14 -0.13 -17.70
CA ALA A 123 20.22 -0.76 -18.39
C ALA A 123 21.07 0.27 -19.12
N ASP A 124 22.39 0.03 -19.19
CA ASP A 124 23.31 0.86 -19.95
C ASP A 124 23.31 0.54 -21.46
N THR A 125 22.62 -0.52 -21.88
CA THR A 125 22.58 -1.02 -23.27
C THR A 125 21.25 -1.66 -23.63
N ASP A 126 20.93 -1.60 -24.92
CA ASP A 126 19.71 -2.17 -25.51
C ASP A 126 19.52 -3.64 -25.11
N HIS A 127 18.46 -3.92 -24.34
CA HIS A 127 18.01 -5.29 -24.08
C HIS A 127 17.08 -5.76 -25.20
N ASP A 128 17.21 -7.04 -25.57
CA ASP A 128 16.39 -7.70 -26.56
C ASP A 128 14.94 -7.80 -26.06
N GLU A 129 14.02 -7.20 -26.81
CA GLU A 129 12.60 -7.18 -26.49
C GLU A 129 11.98 -8.57 -26.63
N GLY A 130 11.29 -9.06 -25.60
CA GLY A 130 10.30 -10.11 -25.84
C GLY A 130 10.26 -11.31 -24.94
N GLU A 131 11.13 -11.49 -23.95
CA GLU A 131 11.02 -12.61 -23.01
C GLU A 131 10.45 -12.14 -21.66
N ALA A 132 9.41 -12.87 -21.17
CA ALA A 132 8.83 -12.56 -19.87
C ALA A 132 9.79 -12.97 -18.76
N THR A 133 10.10 -12.05 -17.86
CA THR A 133 10.94 -12.30 -16.69
C THR A 133 10.07 -12.34 -15.44
N ASP A 134 10.17 -13.45 -14.69
CA ASP A 134 9.51 -13.59 -13.39
C ASP A 134 10.41 -12.98 -12.30
N VAL A 135 9.82 -12.09 -11.48
CA VAL A 135 10.52 -11.41 -10.40
C VAL A 135 10.11 -12.01 -9.06
N GLY A 136 11.09 -12.55 -8.32
CA GLY A 136 10.84 -13.08 -6.97
C GLY A 136 10.40 -11.98 -6.00
N VAL A 137 9.44 -12.29 -5.12
CA VAL A 137 8.92 -11.36 -4.12
C VAL A 137 9.49 -11.67 -2.75
N GLU A 138 10.11 -10.67 -2.12
CA GLU A 138 10.63 -10.73 -0.76
C GLU A 138 9.74 -9.92 0.19
N THR A 139 9.81 -10.21 1.49
CA THR A 139 9.18 -9.41 2.54
C THR A 139 10.24 -8.56 3.23
N ASP A 140 9.89 -7.31 3.50
CA ASP A 140 10.69 -6.41 4.33
C ASP A 140 9.97 -6.21 5.66
N ASP A 141 10.43 -6.94 6.68
CA ASP A 141 9.97 -6.82 8.06
C ASP A 141 10.79 -5.80 8.86
N SER A 142 11.67 -5.03 8.21
CA SER A 142 12.41 -3.97 8.87
C SER A 142 11.47 -2.80 9.15
N GLU A 143 11.03 -2.69 10.40
CA GLU A 143 10.52 -1.45 10.98
C GLU A 143 11.71 -0.46 11.04
N THR A 144 11.92 0.29 9.97
CA THR A 144 12.85 1.41 10.00
C THR A 144 12.10 2.57 10.64
N ASP A 145 12.29 2.74 11.95
CA ASP A 145 12.10 4.02 12.60
C ASP A 145 13.05 5.02 11.94
N GLU A 146 12.58 5.72 10.92
CA GLU A 146 13.21 6.97 10.51
C GLU A 146 12.87 8.00 11.59
N GLU A 147 13.68 8.01 12.66
CA GLU A 147 13.82 9.18 13.51
C GLU A 147 14.29 10.34 12.63
N THR A 148 13.35 11.21 12.31
CA THR A 148 13.65 12.53 11.78
C THR A 148 14.36 13.32 12.87
N GLU A 149 15.67 13.27 12.90
CA GLU A 149 16.48 14.25 13.65
C GLU A 149 16.29 15.61 12.96
N ALA A 150 15.26 16.33 13.42
CA ALA A 150 15.18 17.76 13.21
C ALA A 150 16.20 18.38 14.15
N ALA A 151 17.36 18.72 13.60
CA ALA A 151 18.34 19.58 14.27
C ALA A 151 17.69 20.95 14.49
N ALA A 152 17.19 21.18 15.71
CA ALA A 152 16.87 22.50 16.21
C ALA A 152 18.13 23.06 16.84
N GLU A 153 18.91 23.80 16.08
CA GLU A 153 19.86 24.74 16.66
C GLU A 153 19.08 25.90 17.27
N GLY A 154 18.91 25.81 18.58
CA GLY A 154 18.35 26.88 19.38
C GLY A 154 19.37 27.97 19.61
N GLU A 155 19.17 29.10 18.98
CA GLU A 155 19.85 30.34 19.30
C GLU A 155 19.26 30.92 20.60
N THR A 156 20.07 30.96 21.62
CA THR A 156 19.78 31.61 22.90
C THR A 156 19.85 33.13 22.73
N ALA A 157 18.71 33.79 22.78
CA ALA A 157 18.66 35.24 23.00
C ALA A 157 18.28 35.48 24.45
N ASP A 158 19.29 35.92 25.19
CA ASP A 158 19.26 36.61 26.49
C ASP A 158 18.38 37.87 26.40
N VAL A 159 17.38 37.98 27.22
CA VAL A 159 16.73 39.27 27.51
C VAL A 159 16.50 39.37 29.00
N GLU A 160 17.31 40.26 29.55
CA GLU A 160 17.33 40.74 30.90
C GLU A 160 15.98 41.31 31.38
N ASP A 161 15.69 40.93 32.62
CA ASP A 161 15.11 41.66 33.73
C ASP A 161 14.72 43.13 33.48
N VAL A 162 13.44 43.45 33.61
CA VAL A 162 12.96 44.77 34.05
C VAL A 162 11.78 44.56 35.00
N THR A 163 12.15 44.67 36.28
CA THR A 163 11.26 45.03 37.39
C THR A 163 10.65 46.42 37.18
N GLU A 164 9.50 46.64 37.67
CA GLU A 164 9.00 47.70 38.57
C GLU A 164 7.54 48.08 38.32
N SER A 165 6.80 47.75 39.29
CA SER A 165 6.02 48.61 40.23
C SER A 165 4.85 49.46 39.70
N GLY A 166 3.78 49.27 40.47
CA GLY A 166 2.87 50.32 40.89
C GLY A 166 1.66 50.51 39.97
N ASP A 167 0.52 50.54 40.40
CA ASP A 167 -0.10 51.36 41.44
C ASP A 167 -1.63 51.13 41.34
N GLU A 168 -2.20 51.32 42.45
CA GLU A 168 -3.61 51.26 42.81
C GLU A 168 -4.55 52.15 41.98
N GLY A 169 -5.80 51.79 41.93
CA GLY A 169 -6.84 52.66 41.46
C GLY A 169 -8.24 52.04 41.60
N GLU A 170 -8.80 52.24 42.76
CA GLU A 170 -10.19 52.04 43.17
C GLU A 170 -11.16 52.86 42.30
N ASP A 171 -12.39 52.47 42.54
CA ASP A 171 -13.68 53.22 42.47
C ASP A 171 -14.55 52.88 41.22
N ASP A 172 -15.62 52.20 41.53
CA ASP A 172 -16.91 52.60 42.13
C ASP A 172 -17.93 53.08 41.07
N ASN A 173 -19.07 52.43 41.19
CA ASN A 173 -20.41 53.02 41.05
C ASN A 173 -21.15 52.94 39.68
N ALA A 174 -22.20 52.26 39.80
CA ALA A 174 -23.56 52.37 39.40
C ALA A 174 -24.15 51.19 38.62
#